data_e7ba11474bb2c114b4aff2d7835d205b
#
_entry.id   e7ba11474bb2c114b4aff2d7835d205b
#
_cell.length_a   1.000
_cell.length_b   1.000
_cell.length_c   1.000
_cell.angle_alpha   90.00
_cell.angle_beta   90.00
_cell.angle_gamma   90.00
#
_symmetry.space_group_name_H-M   'P 1'
#
loop_
_entity.id
_entity.type
_entity.pdbx_description
1 polymer ?
#
loop_
_entity_poly.entity_id
_entity_poly.type
_entity_poly.pdbx_seq_one_letter_code
_entity_poly.pdbx_strand_id
1 'polypeptide(L)'
;MCIRDSIESGADVTAAYTKQPIPEGVRSSYEKTNYLHYTFSMAGQKISKIFVNSEENGVQNVSMNIYVMERQLLIDEIKKGFVLGNKFFERDVLAPQTEKLNIQGYEFTGYQARIDDMKSYFDENMKLLKDENLDSLFSGNPIYTKVRDDNPTRYINGSKAKNVMVADGCVIEGEIENSILFRGVKVAKGAKVKNCILMQDTVIEAGAEIEYVVSDKYVTVSEGKQLKGTDSFPVFIAKDQVV
;
A
#
# COMPACT_ATOMS: atom_id res chain seq x y z
N MET A 1 -11.90 5.45 14.59
CA MET A 1 -11.77 6.92 14.81
C MET A 1 -12.86 7.63 14.05
N CYS A 2 -13.63 8.43 14.70
CA CYS A 2 -14.57 9.30 14.03
C CYS A 2 -14.42 10.75 14.52
N ILE A 3 -14.96 11.69 13.75
CA ILE A 3 -14.93 13.12 14.13
C ILE A 3 -15.61 13.36 15.48
N ARG A 4 -16.68 12.61 15.77
CA ARG A 4 -17.40 12.71 17.04
C ARG A 4 -16.48 12.35 18.21
N ASP A 5 -15.78 11.21 18.14
CA ASP A 5 -14.89 10.77 19.22
C ASP A 5 -13.79 11.80 19.49
N SER A 6 -13.25 12.41 18.43
CA SER A 6 -12.25 13.49 18.54
C SER A 6 -12.81 14.74 19.23
N ILE A 7 -14.04 15.13 18.91
CA ILE A 7 -14.71 16.29 19.55
C ILE A 7 -15.03 15.99 21.01
N GLU A 8 -15.59 14.81 21.33
CA GLU A 8 -15.98 14.41 22.67
C GLU A 8 -14.75 14.27 23.60
N SER A 9 -13.60 13.93 23.06
CA SER A 9 -12.34 13.84 23.84
C SER A 9 -11.73 15.20 24.18
N GLY A 10 -12.21 16.30 23.57
CA GLY A 10 -11.64 17.62 23.71
C GLY A 10 -10.20 17.74 23.16
N ALA A 11 -9.85 16.90 22.22
CA ALA A 11 -8.55 16.95 21.56
C ALA A 11 -8.47 18.10 20.56
N ASP A 12 -7.37 18.84 20.56
CA ASP A 12 -7.04 19.79 19.50
C ASP A 12 -6.68 19.02 18.21
N VAL A 13 -5.99 17.89 18.36
CA VAL A 13 -5.60 16.97 17.29
C VAL A 13 -5.75 15.53 17.74
N THR A 14 -6.40 14.71 16.94
CA THR A 14 -6.40 13.25 17.12
C THR A 14 -5.56 12.63 16.01
N ALA A 15 -4.50 11.90 16.37
CA ALA A 15 -3.60 11.24 15.44
C ALA A 15 -3.83 9.72 15.48
N ALA A 16 -4.07 9.11 14.32
CA ALA A 16 -4.17 7.66 14.22
C ALA A 16 -2.78 7.01 14.24
N TYR A 17 -2.66 5.92 14.99
CA TYR A 17 -1.44 5.11 15.04
C TYR A 17 -1.76 3.61 15.10
N THR A 18 -0.78 2.80 14.79
CA THR A 18 -0.83 1.35 14.93
C THR A 18 0.37 0.86 15.73
N LYS A 19 0.18 -0.22 16.50
CA LYS A 19 1.26 -0.87 17.25
C LYS A 19 1.91 -1.94 16.39
N GLN A 20 3.11 -1.67 15.93
CA GLN A 20 3.88 -2.61 15.11
C GLN A 20 5.38 -2.36 15.23
N PRO A 21 6.23 -3.35 14.93
CA PRO A 21 7.64 -3.08 14.73
C PRO A 21 7.82 -2.20 13.49
N ILE A 22 8.81 -1.30 13.51
CA ILE A 22 9.16 -0.52 12.31
C ILE A 22 9.83 -1.48 11.32
N PRO A 23 9.30 -1.66 10.11
CA PRO A 23 9.91 -2.52 9.10
C PRO A 23 11.34 -2.08 8.76
N GLU A 24 12.26 -3.02 8.57
CA GLU A 24 13.65 -2.72 8.21
C GLU A 24 13.76 -1.88 6.93
N GLY A 25 12.90 -2.13 5.94
CA GLY A 25 12.85 -1.35 4.69
C GLY A 25 12.54 0.13 4.92
N VAL A 26 11.70 0.45 5.89
CA VAL A 26 11.36 1.84 6.25
C VAL A 26 12.57 2.57 6.84
N ARG A 27 13.39 1.87 7.66
CA ARG A 27 14.62 2.44 8.21
C ARG A 27 15.65 2.77 7.15
N SER A 28 15.79 1.88 6.15
CA SER A 28 16.75 2.07 5.06
C SER A 28 16.27 3.06 3.99
N SER A 29 14.97 3.30 3.88
CA SER A 29 14.41 4.19 2.86
C SER A 29 14.67 5.66 3.12
N TYR A 30 14.84 6.08 4.39
CA TYR A 30 15.15 7.47 4.73
C TYR A 30 16.42 7.98 4.06
N GLU A 31 17.48 7.18 4.06
CA GLU A 31 18.76 7.55 3.42
C GLU A 31 18.63 7.67 1.90
N LYS A 32 17.68 6.93 1.29
CA LYS A 32 17.51 6.89 -0.16
C LYS A 32 16.41 7.82 -0.68
N THR A 33 15.35 8.03 0.10
CA THR A 33 14.12 8.70 -0.37
C THR A 33 13.74 9.95 0.40
N ASN A 34 14.45 10.30 1.50
CA ASN A 34 14.05 11.33 2.47
C ASN A 34 12.65 11.09 3.08
N TYR A 35 12.19 9.84 3.09
CA TYR A 35 10.91 9.48 3.66
C TYR A 35 11.02 9.41 5.18
N LEU A 36 10.19 10.18 5.87
CA LEU A 36 10.16 10.23 7.34
C LEU A 36 9.08 9.28 7.87
N HIS A 37 9.42 8.51 8.90
CA HIS A 37 8.44 7.83 9.71
C HIS A 37 8.37 8.43 11.11
N TYR A 38 7.22 8.37 11.73
CA TYR A 38 6.96 8.98 13.03
C TYR A 38 6.46 7.95 14.01
N THR A 39 6.93 8.03 15.25
CA THR A 39 6.45 7.20 16.34
C THR A 39 6.06 8.06 17.53
N PHE A 40 5.14 7.57 18.33
CA PHE A 40 4.54 8.31 19.44
C PHE A 40 4.87 7.70 20.79
N SER A 41 5.35 8.55 21.73
CA SER A 41 5.29 8.25 23.15
C SER A 41 3.95 8.67 23.71
N MET A 42 3.31 7.76 24.46
CA MET A 42 1.98 7.97 25.00
C MET A 42 2.02 8.20 26.53
N ALA A 43 1.21 9.13 27.01
CA ALA A 43 0.85 9.30 28.41
C ALA A 43 -0.67 9.13 28.53
N GLY A 44 -1.12 7.87 28.76
CA GLY A 44 -2.52 7.50 28.60
C GLY A 44 -2.93 7.60 27.13
N GLN A 45 -3.94 8.39 26.81
CA GLN A 45 -4.36 8.67 25.42
C GLN A 45 -3.60 9.87 24.80
N LYS A 46 -2.92 10.69 25.62
CA LYS A 46 -2.18 11.86 25.14
C LYS A 46 -0.85 11.45 24.53
N ILE A 47 -0.57 11.98 23.33
CA ILE A 47 0.75 11.91 22.71
C ILE A 47 1.65 12.90 23.42
N SER A 48 2.65 12.40 24.17
CA SER A 48 3.59 13.22 24.94
C SER A 48 4.80 13.64 24.12
N LYS A 49 5.23 12.79 23.19
CA LYS A 49 6.35 13.08 22.27
C LYS A 49 6.12 12.44 20.91
N ILE A 50 6.64 13.09 19.88
CA ILE A 50 6.69 12.57 18.50
C ILE A 50 8.17 12.42 18.11
N PHE A 51 8.57 11.21 17.78
CA PHE A 51 9.93 10.92 17.31
C PHE A 51 9.94 10.79 15.79
N VAL A 52 11.02 11.25 15.20
CA VAL A 52 11.28 11.16 13.76
C VAL A 52 12.35 10.12 13.54
N ASN A 53 12.07 9.14 12.69
CA ASN A 53 13.01 8.05 12.34
C ASN A 53 13.58 7.33 13.57
N SER A 54 12.71 6.96 14.52
CA SER A 54 13.12 6.21 15.71
C SER A 54 13.87 4.93 15.32
N GLU A 55 15.02 4.71 15.94
CA GLU A 55 15.82 3.50 15.80
C GLU A 55 15.51 2.43 16.86
N GLU A 56 14.57 2.70 17.75
CA GLU A 56 14.19 1.75 18.79
C GLU A 56 13.68 0.44 18.18
N ASN A 57 14.09 -0.67 18.80
CA ASN A 57 13.66 -2.00 18.42
C ASN A 57 12.33 -2.36 19.10
N GLY A 58 11.61 -3.31 18.49
CA GLY A 58 10.35 -3.81 19.05
C GLY A 58 9.12 -3.06 18.56
N VAL A 59 7.99 -3.33 19.20
CA VAL A 59 6.70 -2.74 18.87
C VAL A 59 6.65 -1.29 19.30
N GLN A 60 6.30 -0.42 18.36
CA GLN A 60 6.17 1.02 18.59
C GLN A 60 4.79 1.53 18.14
N ASN A 61 4.40 2.70 18.62
CA ASN A 61 3.19 3.40 18.18
C ASN A 61 3.52 4.17 16.90
N VAL A 62 3.36 3.52 15.75
CA VAL A 62 3.74 4.08 14.45
C VAL A 62 2.60 4.92 13.90
N SER A 63 2.87 6.18 13.56
CA SER A 63 1.90 7.09 12.96
C SER A 63 1.38 6.53 11.63
N MET A 64 0.07 6.63 11.44
CA MET A 64 -0.57 6.35 10.16
C MET A 64 -0.62 7.57 9.23
N ASN A 65 -0.11 8.72 9.67
CA ASN A 65 -0.20 10.01 8.98
C ASN A 65 -1.66 10.43 8.70
N ILE A 66 -2.56 10.06 9.61
CA ILE A 66 -3.99 10.39 9.54
C ILE A 66 -4.36 11.20 10.79
N TYR A 67 -4.92 12.38 10.57
CA TYR A 67 -5.24 13.34 11.62
C TYR A 67 -6.67 13.82 11.53
N VAL A 68 -7.29 14.04 12.69
CA VAL A 68 -8.55 14.77 12.83
C VAL A 68 -8.27 16.01 13.68
N MET A 69 -8.60 17.17 13.18
CA MET A 69 -8.42 18.45 13.88
C MET A 69 -9.41 19.49 13.37
N GLU A 70 -9.56 20.58 14.12
CA GLU A 70 -10.39 21.70 13.68
C GLU A 70 -9.79 22.35 12.44
N ARG A 71 -10.65 22.68 11.48
CA ARG A 71 -10.23 23.32 10.21
C ARG A 71 -9.48 24.64 10.42
N GLN A 72 -9.92 25.47 11.38
CA GLN A 72 -9.26 26.75 11.61
C GLN A 72 -7.86 26.56 12.19
N LEU A 73 -7.70 25.65 13.15
CA LEU A 73 -6.38 25.29 13.69
C LEU A 73 -5.42 24.84 12.59
N LEU A 74 -5.87 23.96 11.69
CA LEU A 74 -5.05 23.50 10.56
C LEU A 74 -4.61 24.68 9.66
N ILE A 75 -5.53 25.58 9.31
CA ILE A 75 -5.24 26.75 8.48
C ILE A 75 -4.20 27.66 9.14
N ASP A 76 -4.36 27.92 10.44
CA ASP A 76 -3.48 28.81 11.18
C ASP A 76 -2.07 28.22 11.34
N GLU A 77 -1.98 26.91 11.62
CA GLU A 77 -0.69 26.21 11.72
C GLU A 77 0.02 26.09 10.37
N ILE A 78 -0.72 25.88 9.26
CA ILE A 78 -0.11 25.89 7.91
C ILE A 78 0.42 27.28 7.56
N LYS A 79 -0.34 28.34 7.80
CA LYS A 79 0.10 29.72 7.53
C LYS A 79 1.35 30.08 8.32
N LYS A 80 1.34 29.76 9.60
CA LYS A 80 2.48 29.97 10.50
C LYS A 80 3.69 29.15 10.05
N GLY A 81 3.49 27.89 9.73
CA GLY A 81 4.54 27.00 9.24
C GLY A 81 5.16 27.48 7.92
N PHE A 82 4.35 28.03 7.01
CA PHE A 82 4.85 28.59 5.76
C PHE A 82 5.84 29.74 6.01
N VAL A 83 5.50 30.67 6.91
CA VAL A 83 6.37 31.80 7.28
C VAL A 83 7.67 31.33 7.93
N LEU A 84 7.63 30.22 8.71
CA LEU A 84 8.77 29.65 9.40
C LEU A 84 9.63 28.71 8.51
N GLY A 85 9.18 28.42 7.28
CA GLY A 85 9.86 27.50 6.38
C GLY A 85 9.70 26.01 6.76
N ASN A 86 8.66 25.67 7.50
CA ASN A 86 8.33 24.29 7.87
C ASN A 86 8.02 23.46 6.62
N LYS A 87 8.47 22.21 6.60
CA LYS A 87 8.31 21.30 5.45
C LYS A 87 7.45 20.08 5.78
N PHE A 88 7.53 19.60 7.02
CA PHE A 88 6.86 18.36 7.44
C PHE A 88 5.91 18.65 8.59
N PHE A 89 4.67 18.23 8.44
CA PHE A 89 3.61 18.56 9.39
C PHE A 89 3.90 17.97 10.78
N GLU A 90 4.25 16.70 10.88
CA GLU A 90 4.55 16.04 12.15
C GLU A 90 5.81 16.59 12.82
N ARG A 91 6.90 16.67 12.05
CA ARG A 91 8.21 17.08 12.58
C ARG A 91 8.25 18.55 12.98
N ASP A 92 7.72 19.40 12.11
CA ASP A 92 7.94 20.83 12.21
C ASP A 92 6.78 21.58 12.87
N VAL A 93 5.56 20.96 12.84
CA VAL A 93 4.36 21.58 13.41
C VAL A 93 3.90 20.86 14.67
N LEU A 94 3.63 19.55 14.61
CA LEU A 94 3.05 18.83 15.76
C LEU A 94 4.07 18.53 16.86
N ALA A 95 5.26 18.02 16.50
CA ALA A 95 6.25 17.62 17.51
C ALA A 95 6.68 18.76 18.46
N PRO A 96 6.89 20.00 18.01
CA PRO A 96 7.22 21.12 18.91
C PRO A 96 6.04 21.58 19.76
N GLN A 97 4.81 21.12 19.50
CA GLN A 97 3.61 21.60 20.17
C GLN A 97 2.94 20.55 21.06
N THR A 98 3.55 19.40 21.27
CA THR A 98 2.99 18.33 22.13
C THR A 98 2.70 18.75 23.57
N GLU A 99 3.37 19.80 24.08
CA GLU A 99 3.09 20.36 25.39
C GLU A 99 1.94 21.40 25.38
N LYS A 100 1.74 22.08 24.24
CA LYS A 100 0.76 23.18 24.10
C LYS A 100 -0.60 22.71 23.62
N LEU A 101 -0.58 21.77 22.66
CA LEU A 101 -1.79 21.19 22.10
C LEU A 101 -2.15 19.88 22.83
N ASN A 102 -3.46 19.67 22.98
CA ASN A 102 -3.98 18.37 23.43
C ASN A 102 -4.00 17.41 22.23
N ILE A 103 -2.85 16.78 21.95
CA ILE A 103 -2.73 15.80 20.87
C ILE A 103 -3.03 14.42 21.47
N GLN A 104 -4.10 13.77 20.98
CA GLN A 104 -4.48 12.43 21.41
C GLN A 104 -4.22 11.39 20.32
N GLY A 105 -3.86 10.18 20.76
CA GLY A 105 -3.66 9.04 19.88
C GLY A 105 -4.91 8.19 19.79
N TYR A 106 -5.27 7.79 18.57
CA TYR A 106 -6.26 6.77 18.29
C TYR A 106 -5.56 5.51 17.78
N GLU A 107 -5.61 4.42 18.56
CA GLU A 107 -5.05 3.13 18.16
C GLU A 107 -5.95 2.46 17.12
N PHE A 108 -5.43 2.24 15.93
CA PHE A 108 -6.10 1.45 14.89
C PHE A 108 -5.61 0.01 14.96
N THR A 109 -6.54 -0.92 15.18
CA THR A 109 -6.26 -2.35 15.35
C THR A 109 -6.66 -3.19 14.14
N GLY A 110 -7.24 -2.58 13.11
CA GLY A 110 -7.65 -3.25 11.88
C GLY A 110 -6.48 -3.53 10.92
N TYR A 111 -6.82 -4.16 9.80
CA TYR A 111 -5.85 -4.36 8.72
C TYR A 111 -5.41 -3.00 8.15
N GLN A 112 -4.12 -2.81 8.04
CA GLN A 112 -3.54 -1.66 7.36
C GLN A 112 -2.38 -2.12 6.47
N ALA A 113 -2.27 -1.50 5.30
CA ALA A 113 -1.15 -1.67 4.40
C ALA A 113 -0.40 -0.33 4.28
N ARG A 114 0.91 -0.39 4.37
CA ARG A 114 1.78 0.75 4.09
C ARG A 114 2.68 0.40 2.92
N ILE A 115 2.58 1.21 1.86
CA ILE A 115 3.30 0.98 0.61
C ILE A 115 4.32 2.10 0.44
N ASP A 116 5.57 1.80 0.70
CA ASP A 116 6.68 2.74 0.66
C ASP A 116 7.67 2.43 -0.50
N ASP A 117 7.67 1.18 -0.98
CA ASP A 117 8.56 0.71 -2.04
C ASP A 117 7.91 -0.43 -2.86
N MET A 118 8.64 -0.96 -3.84
CA MET A 118 8.16 -2.04 -4.69
C MET A 118 7.96 -3.34 -3.91
N LYS A 119 8.77 -3.61 -2.92
CA LYS A 119 8.64 -4.82 -2.09
C LYS A 119 7.37 -4.78 -1.27
N SER A 120 7.11 -3.68 -0.56
CA SER A 120 5.88 -3.50 0.22
C SER A 120 4.64 -3.48 -0.69
N TYR A 121 4.73 -2.86 -1.89
CA TYR A 121 3.66 -2.94 -2.88
C TYR A 121 3.35 -4.39 -3.26
N PHE A 122 4.37 -5.17 -3.56
CA PHE A 122 4.21 -6.59 -3.91
C PHE A 122 3.59 -7.37 -2.75
N ASP A 123 4.17 -7.29 -1.56
CA ASP A 123 3.73 -8.04 -0.39
C ASP A 123 2.29 -7.73 0.00
N GLU A 124 1.93 -6.45 0.06
CA GLU A 124 0.59 -6.03 0.45
C GLU A 124 -0.47 -6.46 -0.58
N ASN A 125 -0.14 -6.44 -1.87
CA ASN A 125 -1.04 -6.99 -2.89
C ASN A 125 -1.18 -8.51 -2.75
N MET A 126 -0.07 -9.24 -2.55
CA MET A 126 -0.13 -10.72 -2.42
C MET A 126 -0.89 -11.15 -1.16
N LYS A 127 -0.90 -10.34 -0.09
CA LYS A 127 -1.73 -10.58 1.09
C LYS A 127 -3.24 -10.57 0.78
N LEU A 128 -3.67 -9.85 -0.26
CA LEU A 128 -5.08 -9.80 -0.67
C LEU A 128 -5.57 -11.10 -1.32
N LEU A 129 -4.68 -12.02 -1.67
CA LEU A 129 -5.07 -13.36 -2.09
C LEU A 129 -5.62 -14.23 -0.93
N LYS A 130 -5.57 -13.72 0.30
CA LYS A 130 -6.22 -14.33 1.47
C LYS A 130 -7.56 -13.64 1.71
N ASP A 131 -8.63 -14.43 1.79
CA ASP A 131 -9.99 -13.92 1.97
C ASP A 131 -10.13 -13.00 3.19
N GLU A 132 -9.48 -13.32 4.30
CA GLU A 132 -9.50 -12.52 5.54
C GLU A 132 -9.08 -11.05 5.30
N ASN A 133 -8.03 -10.85 4.53
CA ASN A 133 -7.51 -9.51 4.22
C ASN A 133 -8.40 -8.79 3.20
N LEU A 134 -8.87 -9.52 2.19
CA LEU A 134 -9.79 -8.99 1.19
C LEU A 134 -11.09 -8.53 1.85
N ASP A 135 -11.68 -9.36 2.71
CA ASP A 135 -12.90 -9.05 3.43
C ASP A 135 -12.75 -7.87 4.37
N SER A 136 -11.62 -7.75 5.06
CA SER A 136 -11.37 -6.61 5.96
C SER A 136 -11.35 -5.25 5.24
N LEU A 137 -10.99 -5.23 3.95
CA LEU A 137 -10.97 -4.02 3.14
C LEU A 137 -12.31 -3.73 2.45
N PHE A 138 -13.03 -4.75 1.97
CA PHE A 138 -14.12 -4.56 1.03
C PHE A 138 -15.50 -4.95 1.56
N SER A 139 -15.63 -5.82 2.58
CA SER A 139 -16.94 -6.30 3.03
C SER A 139 -17.69 -5.32 3.92
N GLY A 140 -16.99 -4.44 4.66
CA GLY A 140 -17.62 -3.51 5.60
C GLY A 140 -18.05 -2.17 5.01
N ASN A 141 -17.33 -1.67 4.00
CA ASN A 141 -17.57 -0.37 3.37
C ASN A 141 -17.35 -0.45 1.86
N PRO A 142 -18.38 -0.21 1.05
CA PRO A 142 -18.22 -0.26 -0.39
C PRO A 142 -17.25 0.83 -0.87
N ILE A 143 -16.28 0.44 -1.69
CA ILE A 143 -15.34 1.35 -2.33
C ILE A 143 -15.88 1.68 -3.71
N TYR A 144 -16.24 2.94 -3.94
CA TYR A 144 -16.76 3.41 -5.21
C TYR A 144 -15.61 3.76 -6.15
N THR A 145 -15.50 3.02 -7.25
CA THR A 145 -14.51 3.26 -8.30
C THR A 145 -15.21 3.44 -9.64
N LYS A 146 -14.45 3.89 -10.67
CA LYS A 146 -14.99 3.98 -12.03
C LYS A 146 -15.35 2.59 -12.55
N VAL A 147 -16.61 2.39 -12.85
CA VAL A 147 -17.11 1.15 -13.47
C VAL A 147 -16.69 1.11 -14.94
N ARG A 148 -16.23 -0.07 -15.40
CA ARG A 148 -16.05 -0.41 -16.82
C ARG A 148 -16.84 -1.68 -17.10
N ASP A 149 -17.57 -1.67 -18.22
CA ASP A 149 -18.28 -2.84 -18.71
C ASP A 149 -17.34 -3.65 -19.61
N ASP A 150 -16.40 -4.36 -19.01
CA ASP A 150 -15.53 -5.31 -19.72
C ASP A 150 -16.21 -6.68 -19.82
N ASN A 151 -15.82 -7.48 -20.82
CA ASN A 151 -16.33 -8.84 -20.96
C ASN A 151 -15.88 -9.71 -19.77
N PRO A 152 -16.65 -10.72 -19.38
CA PRO A 152 -16.20 -11.68 -18.38
C PRO A 152 -14.88 -12.34 -18.78
N THR A 153 -14.05 -12.65 -17.79
CA THR A 153 -12.80 -13.38 -18.02
C THR A 153 -13.05 -14.76 -18.62
N ARG A 154 -12.26 -15.12 -19.60
CA ARG A 154 -12.33 -16.40 -20.31
C ARG A 154 -11.18 -17.30 -19.95
N TYR A 155 -11.50 -18.48 -19.46
CA TYR A 155 -10.54 -19.58 -19.26
C TYR A 155 -10.69 -20.55 -20.44
N ILE A 156 -9.62 -20.69 -21.24
CA ILE A 156 -9.61 -21.55 -22.41
C ILE A 156 -9.27 -22.99 -21.99
N ASN A 157 -9.77 -23.97 -22.74
CA ASN A 157 -9.56 -25.37 -22.42
C ASN A 157 -8.05 -25.72 -22.30
N GLY A 158 -7.67 -26.29 -21.15
CA GLY A 158 -6.29 -26.61 -20.81
C GLY A 158 -5.58 -25.56 -19.95
N SER A 159 -6.18 -24.39 -19.72
CA SER A 159 -5.64 -23.42 -18.76
C SER A 159 -5.74 -23.94 -17.32
N LYS A 160 -4.82 -23.47 -16.48
CA LYS A 160 -4.81 -23.77 -15.04
C LYS A 160 -4.72 -22.46 -14.23
N ALA A 161 -5.57 -22.33 -13.23
CA ALA A 161 -5.59 -21.20 -12.33
C ALA A 161 -5.65 -21.70 -10.89
N LYS A 162 -4.71 -21.25 -10.03
CA LYS A 162 -4.65 -21.63 -8.63
C LYS A 162 -4.26 -20.45 -7.76
N ASN A 163 -5.10 -20.13 -6.76
CA ASN A 163 -4.93 -19.01 -5.84
C ASN A 163 -4.67 -17.70 -6.59
N VAL A 164 -5.62 -17.24 -7.38
CA VAL A 164 -5.49 -16.08 -8.26
C VAL A 164 -6.67 -15.13 -8.12
N MET A 165 -6.37 -13.85 -8.20
CA MET A 165 -7.38 -12.79 -8.36
C MET A 165 -7.31 -12.29 -9.80
N VAL A 166 -8.43 -12.38 -10.54
CA VAL A 166 -8.46 -12.03 -11.96
C VAL A 166 -9.62 -11.07 -12.21
N ALA A 167 -9.30 -9.90 -12.74
CA ALA A 167 -10.30 -8.91 -13.13
C ALA A 167 -10.92 -9.23 -14.48
N ASP A 168 -11.99 -8.50 -14.85
CA ASP A 168 -12.74 -8.69 -16.10
C ASP A 168 -11.87 -8.50 -17.35
N GLY A 169 -12.32 -9.06 -18.46
CA GLY A 169 -11.70 -8.91 -19.78
C GLY A 169 -10.46 -9.77 -20.01
N CYS A 170 -10.03 -10.57 -19.05
CA CYS A 170 -8.84 -11.42 -19.19
C CYS A 170 -9.09 -12.63 -20.09
N VAL A 171 -8.03 -13.10 -20.76
CA VAL A 171 -8.04 -14.34 -21.53
C VAL A 171 -6.89 -15.22 -21.08
N ILE A 172 -7.22 -16.38 -20.50
CA ILE A 172 -6.25 -17.29 -19.89
C ILE A 172 -6.20 -18.60 -20.66
N GLU A 173 -5.08 -18.85 -21.35
CA GLU A 173 -4.78 -20.08 -22.06
C GLU A 173 -3.62 -20.88 -21.44
N GLY A 174 -2.81 -20.21 -20.60
CA GLY A 174 -1.65 -20.76 -19.90
C GLY A 174 -1.96 -21.16 -18.46
N GLU A 175 -0.89 -21.22 -17.65
CA GLU A 175 -0.95 -21.58 -16.24
C GLU A 175 -0.65 -20.35 -15.37
N ILE A 176 -1.50 -20.08 -14.37
CA ILE A 176 -1.33 -18.99 -13.43
C ILE A 176 -1.45 -19.51 -11.99
N GLU A 177 -0.52 -19.10 -11.13
CA GLU A 177 -0.48 -19.49 -9.71
C GLU A 177 -0.09 -18.27 -8.84
N ASN A 178 -0.75 -18.13 -7.68
CA ASN A 178 -0.46 -17.07 -6.70
C ASN A 178 -0.27 -15.69 -7.33
N SER A 179 -1.20 -15.23 -8.15
CA SER A 179 -1.01 -14.03 -8.95
C SER A 179 -2.26 -13.16 -9.01
N ILE A 180 -2.05 -11.87 -9.24
CA ILE A 180 -3.11 -10.87 -9.41
C ILE A 180 -3.06 -10.33 -10.81
N LEU A 181 -4.14 -10.49 -11.57
CA LEU A 181 -4.28 -10.04 -12.94
C LEU A 181 -5.34 -8.95 -13.03
N PHE A 182 -4.92 -7.78 -13.49
CA PHE A 182 -5.82 -6.66 -13.75
C PHE A 182 -6.55 -6.84 -15.07
N ARG A 183 -7.44 -5.90 -15.39
CA ARG A 183 -8.34 -5.99 -16.56
C ARG A 183 -7.60 -6.21 -17.87
N GLY A 184 -8.16 -7.06 -18.72
CA GLY A 184 -7.66 -7.26 -20.07
C GLY A 184 -6.35 -8.02 -20.22
N VAL A 185 -5.80 -8.57 -19.14
CA VAL A 185 -4.56 -9.36 -19.20
C VAL A 185 -4.76 -10.61 -20.03
N LYS A 186 -3.79 -10.91 -20.89
CA LYS A 186 -3.77 -12.09 -21.73
C LYS A 186 -2.59 -12.98 -21.38
N VAL A 187 -2.87 -14.25 -21.10
CA VAL A 187 -1.84 -15.27 -20.84
C VAL A 187 -1.97 -16.35 -21.89
N ALA A 188 -1.06 -16.36 -22.86
CA ALA A 188 -1.13 -17.24 -24.02
C ALA A 188 -0.80 -18.70 -23.67
N LYS A 189 -1.06 -19.59 -24.61
CA LYS A 189 -0.87 -21.05 -24.46
C LYS A 189 0.57 -21.41 -24.10
N GLY A 190 0.72 -22.24 -23.07
CA GLY A 190 2.02 -22.68 -22.58
C GLY A 190 2.79 -21.67 -21.73
N ALA A 191 2.28 -20.44 -21.61
CA ALA A 191 2.86 -19.47 -20.69
C ALA A 191 2.60 -19.86 -19.24
N LYS A 192 3.57 -19.54 -18.36
CA LYS A 192 3.49 -19.77 -16.91
C LYS A 192 3.71 -18.48 -16.16
N VAL A 193 2.76 -18.16 -15.29
CA VAL A 193 2.76 -16.95 -14.46
C VAL A 193 2.67 -17.38 -13.00
N LYS A 194 3.68 -17.03 -12.20
CA LYS A 194 3.73 -17.41 -10.79
C LYS A 194 4.19 -16.25 -9.92
N ASN A 195 3.47 -16.04 -8.80
CA ASN A 195 3.80 -14.97 -7.85
C ASN A 195 3.94 -13.60 -8.55
N CYS A 196 2.98 -13.23 -9.41
CA CYS A 196 3.05 -12.02 -10.23
C CYS A 196 1.88 -11.07 -9.98
N ILE A 197 2.14 -9.79 -10.24
CA ILE A 197 1.11 -8.75 -10.31
C ILE A 197 1.17 -8.16 -11.71
N LEU A 198 0.13 -8.42 -12.53
CA LEU A 198 0.09 -7.97 -13.91
C LEU A 198 -0.98 -6.90 -14.07
N MET A 199 -0.55 -5.68 -14.39
CA MET A 199 -1.48 -4.58 -14.55
C MET A 199 -2.17 -4.62 -15.91
N GLN A 200 -3.10 -3.71 -16.11
CA GLN A 200 -4.07 -3.65 -17.19
C GLN A 200 -3.43 -3.87 -18.57
N ASP A 201 -4.10 -4.70 -19.37
CA ASP A 201 -3.76 -4.97 -20.79
C ASP A 201 -2.33 -5.52 -21.01
N THR A 202 -1.76 -6.15 -19.97
CA THR A 202 -0.48 -6.88 -20.09
C THR A 202 -0.69 -8.17 -20.89
N VAL A 203 0.24 -8.47 -21.79
CA VAL A 203 0.24 -9.68 -22.63
C VAL A 203 1.45 -10.54 -22.30
N ILE A 204 1.21 -11.79 -21.93
CA ILE A 204 2.23 -12.82 -21.77
C ILE A 204 2.11 -13.78 -22.93
N GLU A 205 3.10 -13.72 -23.85
CA GLU A 205 3.05 -14.51 -25.09
C GLU A 205 3.36 -16.00 -24.85
N ALA A 206 3.19 -16.80 -25.90
CA ALA A 206 3.25 -18.25 -25.82
C ALA A 206 4.58 -18.76 -25.23
N GLY A 207 4.50 -19.72 -24.31
CA GLY A 207 5.67 -20.33 -23.70
C GLY A 207 6.52 -19.44 -22.79
N ALA A 208 6.16 -18.18 -22.59
CA ALA A 208 6.87 -17.30 -21.64
C ALA A 208 6.69 -17.78 -20.20
N GLU A 209 7.75 -17.71 -19.40
CA GLU A 209 7.72 -18.06 -17.98
C GLU A 209 8.14 -16.87 -17.14
N ILE A 210 7.24 -16.40 -16.28
CA ILE A 210 7.50 -15.28 -15.39
C ILE A 210 7.20 -15.63 -13.93
N GLU A 211 8.10 -15.21 -13.04
CA GLU A 211 7.99 -15.46 -11.61
C GLU A 211 8.50 -14.26 -10.82
N TYR A 212 7.75 -13.81 -9.79
CA TYR A 212 8.02 -12.60 -9.01
C TYR A 212 8.21 -11.36 -9.90
N VAL A 213 7.22 -11.11 -10.74
CA VAL A 213 7.20 -9.97 -11.67
C VAL A 213 6.02 -9.05 -11.35
N VAL A 214 6.29 -7.76 -11.32
CA VAL A 214 5.27 -6.70 -11.31
C VAL A 214 5.35 -5.97 -12.64
N SER A 215 4.34 -6.11 -13.48
CA SER A 215 4.25 -5.32 -14.72
C SER A 215 3.33 -4.12 -14.52
N ASP A 216 3.73 -2.97 -15.04
CA ASP A 216 2.81 -1.85 -15.26
C ASP A 216 1.93 -2.15 -16.50
N LYS A 217 1.09 -1.21 -16.90
CA LYS A 217 0.07 -1.37 -17.96
C LYS A 217 0.70 -1.51 -19.34
N TYR A 218 0.01 -2.25 -20.22
CA TYR A 218 0.38 -2.41 -21.64
C TYR A 218 1.76 -3.02 -21.86
N VAL A 219 2.22 -3.85 -20.95
CA VAL A 219 3.49 -4.59 -21.07
C VAL A 219 3.26 -5.83 -21.94
N THR A 220 4.24 -6.15 -22.78
CA THR A 220 4.27 -7.42 -23.51
C THR A 220 5.53 -8.19 -23.11
N VAL A 221 5.33 -9.40 -22.61
CA VAL A 221 6.42 -10.36 -22.41
C VAL A 221 6.44 -11.30 -23.61
N SER A 222 7.53 -11.24 -24.38
CA SER A 222 7.67 -11.94 -25.66
C SER A 222 7.69 -13.46 -25.52
N GLU A 223 7.38 -14.14 -26.63
CA GLU A 223 7.33 -15.60 -26.73
C GLU A 223 8.60 -16.28 -26.19
N GLY A 224 8.41 -17.29 -25.35
CA GLY A 224 9.48 -18.09 -24.76
C GLY A 224 10.39 -17.36 -23.77
N LYS A 225 10.12 -16.10 -23.47
CA LYS A 225 10.92 -15.29 -22.51
C LYS A 225 10.85 -15.86 -21.11
N GLN A 226 11.98 -15.83 -20.42
CA GLN A 226 12.05 -16.18 -19.00
C GLN A 226 12.46 -14.97 -18.17
N LEU A 227 11.61 -14.57 -17.21
CA LEU A 227 11.86 -13.49 -16.28
C LEU A 227 11.61 -13.99 -14.86
N LYS A 228 12.65 -14.00 -14.03
CA LYS A 228 12.54 -14.45 -12.64
C LYS A 228 13.10 -13.42 -11.69
N GLY A 229 12.24 -12.89 -10.84
CA GLY A 229 12.63 -12.17 -9.63
C GLY A 229 12.73 -13.10 -8.43
N THR A 230 12.75 -12.51 -7.26
CA THR A 230 12.68 -13.22 -5.98
C THR A 230 11.65 -12.56 -5.09
N ASP A 231 11.23 -13.23 -4.03
CA ASP A 231 10.33 -12.65 -3.04
C ASP A 231 10.88 -11.33 -2.44
N SER A 232 12.18 -11.28 -2.18
CA SER A 232 12.83 -10.08 -1.64
C SER A 232 13.09 -8.99 -2.68
N PHE A 233 13.05 -9.32 -3.97
CA PHE A 233 13.33 -8.40 -5.07
C PHE A 233 12.50 -8.76 -6.31
N PRO A 234 11.21 -8.37 -6.35
CA PRO A 234 10.38 -8.53 -7.54
C PRO A 234 10.94 -7.72 -8.72
N VAL A 235 10.89 -8.29 -9.91
CA VAL A 235 11.25 -7.58 -11.14
C VAL A 235 10.12 -6.62 -11.53
N PHE A 236 10.42 -5.35 -11.68
CA PHE A 236 9.45 -4.37 -12.18
C PHE A 236 9.66 -4.11 -13.67
N ILE A 237 8.55 -4.12 -14.42
CA ILE A 237 8.53 -3.77 -15.85
C ILE A 237 7.67 -2.52 -16.01
N ALA A 238 8.25 -1.44 -16.52
CA ALA A 238 7.57 -0.18 -16.70
C ALA A 238 6.53 -0.25 -17.84
N LYS A 239 5.60 0.70 -17.81
CA LYS A 239 4.50 0.83 -18.76
C LYS A 239 4.98 0.84 -20.22
N ASP A 240 4.17 0.25 -21.11
CA ASP A 240 4.36 0.22 -22.57
C ASP A 240 5.65 -0.51 -23.03
N GLN A 241 6.30 -1.29 -22.17
CA GLN A 241 7.51 -2.03 -22.52
C GLN A 241 7.20 -3.39 -23.17
N VAL A 242 8.08 -3.76 -24.12
CA VAL A 242 8.19 -5.10 -24.70
C VAL A 242 9.52 -5.72 -24.24
N VAL A 243 9.48 -6.88 -23.60
CA VAL A 243 10.63 -7.55 -23.01
C VAL A 243 10.78 -8.97 -23.48
#